data_64e63da4af02eb014ce48bdb385fbfc8
#
_entry.id   64e63da4af02eb014ce48bdb385fbfc8
#
_cell.length_a   1.000
_cell.length_b   1.000
_cell.length_c   1.000
_cell.angle_alpha   90.00
_cell.angle_beta   90.00
_cell.angle_gamma   90.00
#
_symmetry.space_group_name_H-M   'P 1'
#
loop_
_entity.id
_entity.type
_entity.pdbx_description
1 polymer ?
#
loop_
_entity_poly.entity_id
_entity_poly.type
_entity_poly.pdbx_seq_one_letter_code
_entity_poly.pdbx_strand_id
1 'polypeptide(L)'
;MKQVITFHSYKGGTGKTTLAANLAALLAKKGNNVCIVDIDVYAPSLHSYFGDSVQNKIKNTLNDYIVGACGVDDLLVQVTPIPQMADKGSQSGKIIGCFSSSKREDILKIEGVKEDKNRMNMLKRFINFREELIEKNDIDYVIMDSSPGIRFWAINALALSDIVFLTLKMGDMDFGGTKMIANEILAQFKEQGNTKYYLLLNRIAGYCIPSLQISESHSGHSESSHTTLTPVGDDFVKKLTSETGIDVMTSIPCYCDIQFAQKEFLTVLAYPDHPFSHQIHHLNSLIEN
;
A
#
# COMPACT_ATOMS: atom_id res chain seq x y z
N MET A 1 -17.92 -9.69 2.97
CA MET A 1 -17.14 -9.54 4.26
C MET A 1 -16.52 -8.16 4.20
N LYS A 2 -16.71 -7.33 5.24
CA LYS A 2 -16.14 -5.97 5.27
C LYS A 2 -14.73 -6.03 5.84
N GLN A 3 -13.72 -5.56 5.11
CA GLN A 3 -12.31 -5.68 5.52
C GLN A 3 -11.55 -4.36 5.36
N VAL A 4 -10.65 -4.10 6.30
CA VAL A 4 -9.69 -3.00 6.26
C VAL A 4 -8.31 -3.55 6.00
N ILE A 5 -7.69 -3.12 4.91
CA ILE A 5 -6.38 -3.58 4.42
C ILE A 5 -5.42 -2.40 4.38
N THR A 6 -4.30 -2.48 5.08
CA THR A 6 -3.28 -1.43 5.07
C THR A 6 -2.00 -1.90 4.39
N PHE A 7 -1.52 -1.08 3.46
CA PHE A 7 -0.17 -1.20 2.89
C PHE A 7 0.79 -0.30 3.65
N HIS A 8 1.82 -0.90 4.21
CA HIS A 8 2.84 -0.19 4.99
C HIS A 8 4.26 -0.62 4.61
N SER A 9 5.25 0.19 4.98
CA SER A 9 6.67 -0.14 4.82
C SER A 9 7.53 0.69 5.76
N TYR A 10 8.72 0.19 6.09
CA TYR A 10 9.69 1.00 6.83
C TYR A 10 10.25 2.14 5.98
N LYS A 11 10.57 1.88 4.71
CA LYS A 11 11.13 2.89 3.78
C LYS A 11 10.15 3.31 2.71
N GLY A 12 10.35 4.51 2.18
CA GLY A 12 9.68 5.00 0.99
C GLY A 12 10.12 4.27 -0.28
N GLY A 13 9.28 4.36 -1.33
CA GLY A 13 9.59 3.82 -2.65
C GLY A 13 9.52 2.30 -2.75
N THR A 14 8.87 1.61 -1.84
CA THR A 14 8.62 0.15 -1.90
C THR A 14 7.42 -0.22 -2.78
N GLY A 15 6.63 0.75 -3.26
CA GLY A 15 5.50 0.55 -4.16
C GLY A 15 4.15 0.34 -3.46
N LYS A 16 3.99 0.72 -2.20
CA LYS A 16 2.72 0.66 -1.46
C LYS A 16 1.56 1.26 -2.24
N THR A 17 1.69 2.52 -2.63
CA THR A 17 0.66 3.27 -3.35
C THR A 17 0.26 2.59 -4.65
N THR A 18 1.23 2.08 -5.42
CA THR A 18 0.98 1.32 -6.65
C THR A 18 0.15 0.06 -6.37
N LEU A 19 0.53 -0.70 -5.34
CA LEU A 19 -0.18 -1.93 -4.95
C LEU A 19 -1.59 -1.61 -4.44
N ALA A 20 -1.73 -0.62 -3.56
CA ALA A 20 -3.01 -0.19 -2.99
C ALA A 20 -3.99 0.28 -4.08
N ALA A 21 -3.54 1.16 -4.98
CA ALA A 21 -4.38 1.68 -6.06
C ALA A 21 -4.84 0.58 -7.03
N ASN A 22 -3.94 -0.32 -7.43
CA ASN A 22 -4.27 -1.41 -8.35
C ASN A 22 -5.16 -2.48 -7.69
N LEU A 23 -4.96 -2.80 -6.41
CA LEU A 23 -5.83 -3.72 -5.68
C LEU A 23 -7.24 -3.12 -5.54
N ALA A 24 -7.37 -1.84 -5.20
CA ALA A 24 -8.66 -1.15 -5.12
C ALA A 24 -9.41 -1.20 -6.46
N ALA A 25 -8.69 -0.94 -7.55
CA ALA A 25 -9.26 -0.98 -8.90
C ALA A 25 -9.73 -2.38 -9.29
N LEU A 26 -8.96 -3.42 -8.95
CA LEU A 26 -9.34 -4.81 -9.21
C LEU A 26 -10.58 -5.22 -8.41
N LEU A 27 -10.63 -4.92 -7.12
CA LEU A 27 -11.78 -5.23 -6.27
C LEU A 27 -13.05 -4.55 -6.76
N ALA A 28 -12.95 -3.28 -7.15
CA ALA A 28 -14.09 -2.56 -7.72
C ALA A 28 -14.52 -3.12 -9.09
N LYS A 29 -13.57 -3.53 -9.95
CA LYS A 29 -13.88 -4.23 -11.21
C LYS A 29 -14.63 -5.54 -10.96
N LYS A 30 -14.35 -6.23 -9.86
CA LYS A 30 -15.05 -7.45 -9.41
C LYS A 30 -16.44 -7.20 -8.79
N GLY A 31 -16.88 -5.96 -8.69
CA GLY A 31 -18.22 -5.61 -8.19
C GLY A 31 -18.24 -5.13 -6.73
N ASN A 32 -17.10 -5.03 -6.04
CA ASN A 32 -17.05 -4.58 -4.65
C ASN A 32 -17.06 -3.05 -4.54
N ASN A 33 -17.66 -2.54 -3.47
CA ASN A 33 -17.57 -1.13 -3.12
C ASN A 33 -16.30 -0.91 -2.29
N VAL A 34 -15.38 -0.10 -2.79
CA VAL A 34 -14.06 0.11 -2.21
C VAL A 34 -13.88 1.56 -1.78
N CYS A 35 -13.44 1.77 -0.54
CA CYS A 35 -12.91 3.05 -0.10
C CYS A 35 -11.39 2.98 -0.08
N ILE A 36 -10.73 3.89 -0.83
CA ILE A 36 -9.28 4.01 -0.80
C ILE A 36 -8.88 5.26 -0.02
N VAL A 37 -7.95 5.12 0.92
CA VAL A 37 -7.59 6.16 1.87
C VAL A 37 -6.09 6.44 1.80
N ASP A 38 -5.71 7.67 1.50
CA ASP A 38 -4.34 8.14 1.57
C ASP A 38 -4.03 8.64 2.99
N ILE A 39 -3.28 7.86 3.75
CA ILE A 39 -2.85 8.19 5.12
C ILE A 39 -1.45 8.81 5.14
N ASP A 40 -0.81 8.96 4.00
CA ASP A 40 0.45 9.68 3.93
C ASP A 40 0.20 11.20 3.98
N VAL A 41 -0.05 11.69 5.19
CA VAL A 41 -0.29 13.12 5.45
C VAL A 41 0.94 14.01 5.20
N TYR A 42 2.08 13.43 4.85
CA TYR A 42 3.33 14.17 4.62
C TYR A 42 3.68 14.30 3.14
N ALA A 43 3.40 13.25 2.35
CA ALA A 43 3.69 13.20 0.93
C ALA A 43 2.61 12.43 0.16
N PRO A 44 1.34 12.85 0.24
CA PRO A 44 0.23 12.15 -0.39
C PRO A 44 0.40 12.10 -1.90
N SER A 45 0.20 10.92 -2.48
CA SER A 45 0.36 10.71 -3.92
C SER A 45 -0.73 9.84 -4.55
N LEU A 46 -1.58 9.24 -3.73
CA LEU A 46 -2.57 8.27 -4.16
C LEU A 46 -3.56 8.82 -5.20
N HIS A 47 -3.95 10.09 -5.09
CA HIS A 47 -4.89 10.73 -6.01
C HIS A 47 -4.39 10.74 -7.47
N SER A 48 -3.07 10.72 -7.70
CA SER A 48 -2.47 10.75 -9.04
C SER A 48 -2.82 9.53 -9.89
N TYR A 49 -3.14 8.40 -9.27
CA TYR A 49 -3.59 7.19 -9.96
C TYR A 49 -4.98 7.31 -10.60
N PHE A 50 -5.77 8.28 -10.15
CA PHE A 50 -7.17 8.45 -10.57
C PHE A 50 -7.40 9.66 -11.48
N GLY A 51 -6.34 10.38 -11.81
CA GLY A 51 -6.33 11.49 -12.76
C GLY A 51 -6.76 12.84 -12.19
N ASP A 52 -6.51 13.89 -12.96
CA ASP A 52 -6.68 15.28 -12.55
C ASP A 52 -8.15 15.64 -12.21
N SER A 53 -9.12 14.95 -12.83
CA SER A 53 -10.55 15.15 -12.54
C SER A 53 -10.92 14.80 -11.09
N VAL A 54 -10.20 13.86 -10.47
CA VAL A 54 -10.40 13.48 -9.07
C VAL A 54 -9.77 14.54 -8.16
N GLN A 55 -8.56 15.00 -8.48
CA GLN A 55 -7.89 16.04 -7.72
C GLN A 55 -8.73 17.31 -7.60
N ASN A 56 -9.39 17.71 -8.68
CA ASN A 56 -10.25 18.91 -8.70
C ASN A 56 -11.55 18.75 -7.86
N LYS A 57 -11.92 17.52 -7.49
CA LYS A 57 -13.10 17.23 -6.64
C LYS A 57 -12.77 17.24 -5.15
N ILE A 58 -11.50 17.15 -4.77
CA ILE A 58 -11.08 17.12 -3.37
C ILE A 58 -11.31 18.51 -2.76
N LYS A 59 -12.34 18.62 -1.92
CA LYS A 59 -12.67 19.86 -1.21
C LYS A 59 -12.12 19.84 0.22
N ASN A 60 -12.32 18.74 0.92
CA ASN A 60 -11.81 18.49 2.25
C ASN A 60 -10.86 17.29 2.21
N THR A 61 -9.91 17.28 3.10
CA THR A 61 -8.85 16.27 3.16
C THR A 61 -8.92 15.48 4.46
N LEU A 62 -8.25 14.35 4.52
CA LEU A 62 -8.12 13.58 5.77
C LEU A 62 -7.54 14.44 6.90
N ASN A 63 -6.65 15.39 6.57
CA ASN A 63 -6.10 16.35 7.51
C ASN A 63 -7.21 17.21 8.17
N ASP A 64 -8.18 17.70 7.39
CA ASP A 64 -9.31 18.49 7.89
C ASP A 64 -10.22 17.66 8.80
N TYR A 65 -10.49 16.43 8.43
CA TYR A 65 -11.27 15.51 9.26
C TYR A 65 -10.57 15.23 10.60
N ILE A 66 -9.29 14.89 10.58
CA ILE A 66 -8.51 14.58 11.78
C ILE A 66 -8.55 15.73 12.79
N VAL A 67 -8.42 16.97 12.33
CA VAL A 67 -8.47 18.14 13.21
C VAL A 67 -9.90 18.58 13.56
N GLY A 68 -10.92 17.93 13.00
CA GLY A 68 -12.33 18.20 13.32
C GLY A 68 -12.98 19.31 12.51
N ALA A 69 -12.39 19.69 11.38
CA ALA A 69 -12.93 20.75 10.51
C ALA A 69 -14.08 20.28 9.62
N CYS A 70 -14.24 18.97 9.39
CA CYS A 70 -15.31 18.40 8.57
C CYS A 70 -15.76 17.02 9.08
N GLY A 71 -16.87 16.50 8.54
CA GLY A 71 -17.36 15.13 8.75
C GLY A 71 -16.78 14.13 7.73
N VAL A 72 -17.07 12.84 7.91
CA VAL A 72 -16.60 11.78 6.98
C VAL A 72 -17.20 11.98 5.60
N ASP A 73 -18.49 12.28 5.49
CA ASP A 73 -19.19 12.44 4.22
C ASP A 73 -18.59 13.58 3.35
N ASP A 74 -18.03 14.61 4.01
CA ASP A 74 -17.38 15.74 3.34
C ASP A 74 -16.03 15.38 2.70
N LEU A 75 -15.41 14.25 3.13
CA LEU A 75 -14.15 13.74 2.59
C LEU A 75 -14.31 12.90 1.35
N LEU A 76 -15.49 12.27 1.21
CA LEU A 76 -15.69 11.21 0.23
C LEU A 76 -15.70 11.77 -1.18
N VAL A 77 -14.72 11.40 -1.97
CA VAL A 77 -14.62 11.77 -3.38
C VAL A 77 -14.95 10.56 -4.24
N GLN A 78 -16.01 10.66 -5.05
CA GLN A 78 -16.30 9.61 -6.02
C GLN A 78 -15.24 9.57 -7.11
N VAL A 79 -14.50 8.48 -7.16
CA VAL A 79 -13.45 8.21 -8.14
C VAL A 79 -14.02 7.58 -9.41
N THR A 80 -14.95 6.65 -9.25
CA THR A 80 -15.65 6.05 -10.41
C THR A 80 -16.69 6.98 -11.02
N PRO A 81 -17.06 6.86 -12.31
CA PRO A 81 -16.61 5.80 -13.20
C PRO A 81 -15.18 5.98 -13.70
N ILE A 82 -14.44 4.88 -13.80
CA ILE A 82 -13.15 4.80 -14.49
C ILE A 82 -13.44 4.16 -15.85
N PRO A 83 -13.10 4.81 -16.98
CA PRO A 83 -13.48 4.30 -18.32
C PRO A 83 -13.07 2.84 -18.57
N GLN A 84 -11.92 2.43 -18.06
CA GLN A 84 -11.39 1.07 -18.21
C GLN A 84 -12.17 0.01 -17.38
N MET A 85 -13.06 0.42 -16.48
CA MET A 85 -13.94 -0.50 -15.72
C MET A 85 -15.25 -0.81 -16.46
N ALA A 86 -15.55 -0.09 -17.52
CA ALA A 86 -16.80 -0.26 -18.28
C ALA A 86 -16.73 -1.48 -19.19
N ASP A 87 -16.75 -2.69 -18.65
CA ASP A 87 -16.98 -3.90 -19.42
C ASP A 87 -18.48 -4.06 -19.74
N LYS A 88 -18.78 -4.37 -20.98
CA LYS A 88 -20.18 -4.60 -21.42
C LYS A 88 -20.74 -5.83 -20.70
N GLY A 89 -21.54 -5.58 -19.65
CA GLY A 89 -22.33 -6.63 -19.02
C GLY A 89 -21.98 -7.01 -17.58
N SER A 90 -20.91 -6.48 -16.97
CA SER A 90 -20.64 -6.68 -15.55
C SER A 90 -21.01 -5.43 -14.75
N GLN A 91 -21.70 -5.62 -13.64
CA GLN A 91 -21.97 -4.56 -12.67
C GLN A 91 -20.69 -4.33 -11.86
N SER A 92 -19.86 -3.34 -12.27
CA SER A 92 -18.70 -2.92 -11.49
C SER A 92 -19.14 -2.23 -10.20
N GLY A 93 -18.39 -2.43 -9.13
CA GLY A 93 -18.56 -1.70 -7.88
C GLY A 93 -18.08 -0.25 -7.98
N LYS A 94 -17.97 0.40 -6.84
CA LYS A 94 -17.61 1.82 -6.74
C LYS A 94 -16.21 1.96 -6.11
N ILE A 95 -15.50 3.00 -6.51
CA ILE A 95 -14.31 3.48 -5.76
C ILE A 95 -14.63 4.87 -5.23
N ILE A 96 -14.45 5.01 -3.93
CA ILE A 96 -14.55 6.28 -3.21
C ILE A 96 -13.18 6.56 -2.61
N GLY A 97 -12.67 7.78 -2.77
CA GLY A 97 -11.36 8.18 -2.26
C GLY A 97 -11.46 9.13 -1.08
N CYS A 98 -10.60 8.94 -0.09
CA CYS A 98 -10.30 9.89 0.97
C CYS A 98 -8.82 10.25 0.85
N PHE A 99 -8.52 11.52 0.59
CA PHE A 99 -7.17 11.94 0.26
C PHE A 99 -6.59 12.89 1.31
N SER A 100 -5.30 12.79 1.56
CA SER A 100 -4.56 13.71 2.41
C SER A 100 -4.13 14.96 1.67
N SER A 101 -3.84 16.05 2.41
CA SER A 101 -3.32 17.29 1.87
C SER A 101 -1.80 17.33 1.88
N SER A 102 -1.21 17.77 0.76
CA SER A 102 0.23 18.06 0.68
C SER A 102 0.58 19.50 1.11
N LYS A 103 -0.40 20.33 1.49
CA LYS A 103 -0.17 21.70 1.90
C LYS A 103 0.52 21.73 3.26
N ARG A 104 1.62 22.50 3.33
CA ARG A 104 2.39 22.65 4.57
C ARG A 104 1.54 23.09 5.77
N GLU A 105 0.57 23.95 5.54
CA GLU A 105 -0.33 24.46 6.58
C GLU A 105 -1.16 23.33 7.21
N ASP A 106 -1.67 22.40 6.41
CA ASP A 106 -2.48 21.28 6.88
C ASP A 106 -1.63 20.24 7.61
N ILE A 107 -0.40 20.03 7.16
CA ILE A 107 0.58 19.19 7.87
C ILE A 107 0.88 19.78 9.25
N LEU A 108 1.16 21.10 9.32
CA LEU A 108 1.45 21.77 10.58
C LEU A 108 0.27 21.77 11.56
N LYS A 109 -0.98 21.81 11.08
CA LYS A 109 -2.17 21.67 11.95
C LYS A 109 -2.19 20.35 12.69
N ILE A 110 -1.75 19.27 12.03
CA ILE A 110 -1.70 17.92 12.63
C ILE A 110 -0.49 17.78 13.56
N GLU A 111 0.70 18.25 13.12
CA GLU A 111 1.94 18.12 13.90
C GLU A 111 2.03 19.11 15.05
N GLY A 112 1.43 20.29 14.90
CA GLY A 112 1.47 21.37 15.89
C GLY A 112 0.68 21.10 17.16
N VAL A 113 -0.10 20.04 17.20
CA VAL A 113 -0.91 19.69 18.37
C VAL A 113 -0.03 19.07 19.47
N LYS A 114 0.33 19.89 20.46
CA LYS A 114 1.18 19.50 21.59
C LYS A 114 0.40 18.97 22.78
N GLU A 115 -0.88 19.31 22.89
CA GLU A 115 -1.72 18.94 24.02
C GLU A 115 -2.21 17.49 23.89
N ASP A 116 -1.93 16.66 24.89
CA ASP A 116 -2.32 15.24 24.91
C ASP A 116 -3.82 15.03 24.71
N LYS A 117 -4.65 15.92 25.25
CA LYS A 117 -6.12 15.86 25.09
C LYS A 117 -6.52 16.02 23.60
N ASN A 118 -5.89 16.93 22.87
CA ASN A 118 -6.20 17.13 21.46
C ASN A 118 -5.70 15.98 20.60
N ARG A 119 -4.53 15.43 20.90
CA ARG A 119 -4.02 14.22 20.24
C ARG A 119 -4.95 13.02 20.46
N MET A 120 -5.46 12.85 21.66
CA MET A 120 -6.44 11.80 21.97
C MET A 120 -7.75 11.98 21.20
N ASN A 121 -8.22 13.22 21.05
CA ASN A 121 -9.42 13.51 20.25
C ASN A 121 -9.19 13.19 18.76
N MET A 122 -8.05 13.55 18.22
CA MET A 122 -7.67 13.20 16.85
C MET A 122 -7.62 11.68 16.64
N LEU A 123 -7.03 10.95 17.59
CA LEU A 123 -6.99 9.48 17.54
C LEU A 123 -8.41 8.88 17.59
N LYS A 124 -9.27 9.35 18.47
CA LYS A 124 -10.67 8.91 18.54
C LYS A 124 -11.40 9.16 17.23
N ARG A 125 -11.20 10.31 16.60
CA ARG A 125 -11.77 10.58 15.28
C ARG A 125 -11.27 9.60 14.23
N PHE A 126 -9.97 9.28 14.24
CA PHE A 126 -9.41 8.33 13.31
C PHE A 126 -9.95 6.90 13.51
N ILE A 127 -10.21 6.50 14.75
CA ILE A 127 -10.89 5.23 15.05
C ILE A 127 -12.33 5.27 14.53
N ASN A 128 -13.08 6.32 14.85
CA ASN A 128 -14.46 6.49 14.37
C ASN A 128 -14.56 6.52 12.85
N PHE A 129 -13.53 7.05 12.17
CA PHE A 129 -13.47 7.07 10.71
C PHE A 129 -13.62 5.68 10.09
N ARG A 130 -12.92 4.69 10.64
CA ARG A 130 -13.05 3.29 10.21
C ARG A 130 -14.50 2.81 10.33
N GLU A 131 -15.12 3.03 11.49
CA GLU A 131 -16.48 2.58 11.76
C GLU A 131 -17.49 3.28 10.84
N GLU A 132 -17.37 4.60 10.69
CA GLU A 132 -18.26 5.37 9.84
C GLU A 132 -18.16 4.97 8.36
N LEU A 133 -16.96 4.68 7.84
CA LEU A 133 -16.78 4.18 6.48
C LEU A 133 -17.45 2.84 6.25
N ILE A 134 -17.26 1.90 7.17
CA ILE A 134 -17.75 0.53 7.04
C ILE A 134 -19.27 0.45 7.23
N GLU A 135 -19.82 1.17 8.21
CA GLU A 135 -21.22 1.04 8.60
C GLU A 135 -22.17 1.88 7.74
N LYS A 136 -21.77 3.14 7.45
CA LYS A 136 -22.67 4.11 6.81
C LYS A 136 -22.64 4.09 5.28
N ASN A 137 -21.53 3.66 4.67
CA ASN A 137 -21.30 3.90 3.24
C ASN A 137 -21.36 2.64 2.37
N ASP A 138 -21.85 1.51 2.89
CA ASP A 138 -21.94 0.23 2.16
C ASP A 138 -20.61 -0.14 1.48
N ILE A 139 -19.50 0.00 2.21
CA ILE A 139 -18.16 -0.31 1.76
C ILE A 139 -17.83 -1.76 2.11
N ASP A 140 -17.34 -2.51 1.12
CA ASP A 140 -16.86 -3.89 1.30
C ASP A 140 -15.40 -3.92 1.75
N TYR A 141 -14.57 -3.05 1.15
CA TYR A 141 -13.13 -2.96 1.43
C TYR A 141 -12.70 -1.52 1.69
N VAL A 142 -11.95 -1.31 2.77
CA VAL A 142 -11.22 -0.06 3.01
C VAL A 142 -9.74 -0.36 2.77
N ILE A 143 -9.12 0.30 1.80
CA ILE A 143 -7.69 0.14 1.49
C ILE A 143 -6.96 1.40 1.93
N MET A 144 -6.03 1.26 2.86
CA MET A 144 -5.24 2.34 3.42
C MET A 144 -3.82 2.32 2.86
N ASP A 145 -3.42 3.39 2.17
CA ASP A 145 -2.03 3.63 1.77
C ASP A 145 -1.35 4.49 2.83
N SER A 146 -0.38 3.94 3.55
CA SER A 146 0.23 4.62 4.69
C SER A 146 1.57 5.28 4.36
N SER A 147 1.95 6.31 5.13
CA SER A 147 3.30 6.85 5.09
C SER A 147 4.34 5.80 5.52
N PRO A 148 5.57 5.89 5.00
CA PRO A 148 6.64 4.98 5.42
C PRO A 148 7.14 5.29 6.84
N GLY A 149 7.72 4.29 7.48
CA GLY A 149 8.35 4.40 8.79
C GLY A 149 7.37 4.32 9.96
N ILE A 150 7.82 4.72 11.13
CA ILE A 150 7.10 4.60 12.40
C ILE A 150 6.34 5.89 12.77
N ARG A 151 5.68 6.50 11.80
CA ARG A 151 4.92 7.74 12.03
C ARG A 151 3.60 7.46 12.73
N PHE A 152 3.14 8.41 13.54
CA PHE A 152 1.95 8.26 14.38
C PHE A 152 0.71 7.75 13.62
N TRP A 153 0.35 8.39 12.52
CA TRP A 153 -0.85 8.01 11.74
C TRP A 153 -0.69 6.66 11.04
N ALA A 154 0.50 6.35 10.55
CA ALA A 154 0.78 5.06 9.94
C ALA A 154 0.62 3.91 10.95
N ILE A 155 1.18 4.05 12.14
CA ILE A 155 1.07 3.03 13.21
C ILE A 155 -0.39 2.84 13.65
N ASN A 156 -1.16 3.93 13.78
CA ASN A 156 -2.58 3.81 14.13
C ASN A 156 -3.39 3.15 12.99
N ALA A 157 -3.03 3.37 11.73
CA ALA A 157 -3.66 2.66 10.62
C ALA A 157 -3.43 1.15 10.71
N LEU A 158 -2.21 0.70 11.08
CA LEU A 158 -1.92 -0.72 11.29
C LEU A 158 -2.81 -1.32 12.39
N ALA A 159 -3.01 -0.59 13.49
CA ALA A 159 -3.85 -1.04 14.61
C ALA A 159 -5.34 -1.17 14.25
N LEU A 160 -5.80 -0.42 13.24
CA LEU A 160 -7.20 -0.44 12.79
C LEU A 160 -7.48 -1.44 11.67
N SER A 161 -6.46 -2.19 11.22
CA SER A 161 -6.54 -3.04 10.04
C SER A 161 -6.90 -4.48 10.39
N ASP A 162 -7.64 -5.13 9.50
CA ASP A 162 -7.87 -6.58 9.54
C ASP A 162 -6.71 -7.32 8.85
N ILE A 163 -6.13 -6.71 7.81
CA ILE A 163 -4.96 -7.23 7.09
C ILE A 163 -3.93 -6.11 6.93
N VAL A 164 -2.67 -6.42 7.24
CA VAL A 164 -1.53 -5.53 7.02
C VAL A 164 -0.53 -6.18 6.07
N PHE A 165 -0.23 -5.49 4.98
CA PHE A 165 0.85 -5.83 4.08
C PHE A 165 2.06 -4.96 4.36
N LEU A 166 3.14 -5.55 4.87
CA LEU A 166 4.44 -4.91 4.98
C LEU A 166 5.21 -5.09 3.67
N THR A 167 5.32 -4.01 2.90
CA THR A 167 6.03 -4.03 1.63
C THR A 167 7.50 -3.67 1.82
N LEU A 168 8.40 -4.46 1.26
CA LEU A 168 9.83 -4.20 1.30
C LEU A 168 10.51 -4.57 -0.01
N LYS A 169 11.67 -3.97 -0.26
CA LYS A 169 12.59 -4.36 -1.32
C LYS A 169 13.65 -5.30 -0.73
N MET A 170 14.35 -6.00 -1.60
CA MET A 170 15.55 -6.73 -1.18
C MET A 170 16.67 -5.73 -0.82
N GLY A 171 17.10 -5.75 0.43
CA GLY A 171 18.20 -4.94 0.93
C GLY A 171 18.25 -4.90 2.45
N ASP A 172 19.46 -4.86 3.02
CA ASP A 172 19.69 -4.94 4.47
C ASP A 172 18.94 -3.88 5.26
N MET A 173 18.85 -2.67 4.73
CA MET A 173 18.16 -1.57 5.42
C MET A 173 16.63 -1.71 5.39
N ASP A 174 16.06 -2.27 4.34
CA ASP A 174 14.62 -2.58 4.28
C ASP A 174 14.30 -3.75 5.21
N PHE A 175 15.17 -4.76 5.22
CA PHE A 175 15.09 -5.91 6.10
C PHE A 175 15.13 -5.51 7.57
N GLY A 176 16.17 -4.76 7.98
CA GLY A 176 16.32 -4.31 9.37
C GLY A 176 15.16 -3.47 9.88
N GLY A 177 14.67 -2.54 9.04
CA GLY A 177 13.52 -1.71 9.40
C GLY A 177 12.21 -2.48 9.47
N THR A 178 11.99 -3.43 8.55
CA THR A 178 10.81 -4.30 8.58
C THR A 178 10.80 -5.20 9.81
N LYS A 179 11.97 -5.76 10.18
CA LYS A 179 12.14 -6.53 11.41
C LYS A 179 11.81 -5.70 12.66
N MET A 180 12.24 -4.44 12.71
CA MET A 180 11.91 -3.54 13.81
C MET A 180 10.39 -3.33 13.92
N ILE A 181 9.70 -3.03 12.79
CA ILE A 181 8.24 -2.90 12.78
C ILE A 181 7.58 -4.19 13.26
N ALA A 182 8.00 -5.34 12.76
CA ALA A 182 7.41 -6.63 13.11
C ALA A 182 7.54 -6.94 14.61
N ASN A 183 8.75 -6.77 15.17
CA ASN A 183 9.09 -7.23 16.51
C ASN A 183 8.76 -6.20 17.59
N GLU A 184 8.83 -4.91 17.31
CA GLU A 184 8.62 -3.86 18.32
C GLU A 184 7.23 -3.24 18.26
N ILE A 185 6.60 -3.19 17.08
CA ILE A 185 5.32 -2.52 16.88
C ILE A 185 4.19 -3.55 16.75
N LEU A 186 4.29 -4.44 15.75
CA LEU A 186 3.21 -5.40 15.49
C LEU A 186 3.09 -6.48 16.57
N ALA A 187 4.19 -6.80 17.26
CA ALA A 187 4.13 -7.71 18.41
C ALA A 187 3.13 -7.25 19.48
N GLN A 188 3.03 -5.93 19.72
CA GLN A 188 2.10 -5.36 20.68
C GLN A 188 0.63 -5.48 20.22
N PHE A 189 0.38 -5.49 18.91
CA PHE A 189 -0.97 -5.62 18.36
C PHE A 189 -1.41 -7.09 18.23
N LYS A 190 -0.46 -8.02 18.02
CA LYS A 190 -0.74 -9.46 17.92
C LYS A 190 -1.42 -10.03 19.17
N GLU A 191 -1.11 -9.49 20.34
CA GLU A 191 -1.70 -9.92 21.61
C GLU A 191 -3.14 -9.43 21.80
N GLN A 192 -3.56 -8.38 21.07
CA GLN A 192 -4.82 -7.68 21.32
C GLN A 192 -5.87 -7.85 20.22
N GLY A 193 -5.53 -8.44 19.07
CA GLY A 193 -6.43 -8.46 17.91
C GLY A 193 -6.25 -9.65 16.97
N ASN A 194 -7.17 -9.74 16.00
CA ASN A 194 -7.21 -10.76 14.96
C ASN A 194 -6.56 -10.28 13.64
N THR A 195 -5.77 -9.22 13.66
CA THR A 195 -5.13 -8.69 12.46
C THR A 195 -4.15 -9.69 11.86
N LYS A 196 -4.28 -9.95 10.57
CA LYS A 196 -3.36 -10.79 9.80
C LYS A 196 -2.23 -9.91 9.25
N TYR A 197 -0.99 -10.37 9.39
CA TYR A 197 0.20 -9.67 8.90
C TYR A 197 0.89 -10.49 7.85
N TYR A 198 1.28 -9.85 6.74
CA TYR A 198 1.98 -10.49 5.63
C TYR A 198 3.11 -9.61 5.11
N LEU A 199 4.17 -10.25 4.65
CA LEU A 199 5.26 -9.57 3.95
C LEU A 199 5.04 -9.66 2.44
N LEU A 200 5.22 -8.53 1.75
CA LEU A 200 5.24 -8.45 0.29
C LEU A 200 6.64 -8.01 -0.15
N LEU A 201 7.39 -8.92 -0.74
CA LEU A 201 8.62 -8.55 -1.44
C LEU A 201 8.24 -7.89 -2.76
N ASN A 202 8.56 -6.62 -2.93
CA ASN A 202 8.20 -5.87 -4.13
C ASN A 202 9.41 -5.24 -4.80
N ARG A 203 9.33 -5.05 -6.12
CA ARG A 203 10.43 -4.52 -6.94
C ARG A 203 11.71 -5.36 -6.78
N ILE A 204 11.56 -6.66 -6.69
CA ILE A 204 12.69 -7.58 -6.67
C ILE A 204 13.32 -7.72 -8.05
N ALA A 205 14.58 -8.13 -8.11
CA ALA A 205 15.23 -8.43 -9.39
C ALA A 205 14.41 -9.48 -10.16
N GLY A 206 14.15 -9.20 -11.44
CA GLY A 206 13.32 -10.06 -12.28
C GLY A 206 13.64 -9.86 -13.76
N TYR A 207 12.74 -9.24 -14.49
CA TYR A 207 12.86 -9.07 -15.95
C TYR A 207 14.00 -8.13 -16.39
N CYS A 208 14.54 -7.31 -15.52
CA CYS A 208 15.59 -6.33 -15.82
C CYS A 208 16.91 -6.74 -15.16
N ILE A 209 17.34 -7.98 -15.31
CA ILE A 209 18.68 -8.38 -14.87
C ILE A 209 19.66 -7.88 -15.94
N PRO A 210 20.47 -6.82 -15.68
CA PRO A 210 21.62 -6.54 -16.52
C PRO A 210 22.51 -7.78 -16.42
N SER A 211 22.94 -8.32 -17.53
CA SER A 211 24.04 -9.28 -17.55
C SER A 211 25.29 -8.54 -17.06
N LEU A 212 25.51 -8.55 -15.76
CA LEU A 212 26.78 -8.15 -15.19
C LEU A 212 27.80 -9.21 -15.60
N GLN A 213 28.42 -9.03 -16.77
CA GLN A 213 29.69 -9.64 -17.08
C GLN A 213 30.71 -8.95 -16.17
N ILE A 214 30.90 -9.48 -14.98
CA ILE A 214 32.08 -9.20 -14.19
C ILE A 214 33.21 -9.95 -14.91
N SER A 215 33.87 -9.26 -15.81
CA SER A 215 35.16 -9.75 -16.37
C SER A 215 36.20 -9.62 -15.26
N GLU A 216 36.36 -10.66 -14.47
CA GLU A 216 37.61 -10.84 -13.73
C GLU A 216 38.73 -11.17 -14.70
N SER A 217 39.40 -10.13 -15.13
CA SER A 217 40.72 -10.28 -15.76
C SER A 217 41.73 -10.52 -14.65
N HIS A 218 42.00 -11.79 -14.30
CA HIS A 218 43.36 -12.25 -13.95
C HIS A 218 43.39 -13.78 -13.85
N SER A 219 44.16 -14.33 -14.79
CA SER A 219 44.91 -15.60 -14.76
C SER A 219 44.19 -16.92 -14.42
N GLY A 220 43.97 -17.70 -15.49
CA GLY A 220 44.28 -19.15 -15.52
C GLY A 220 43.22 -20.08 -14.93
N HIS A 221 42.59 -20.76 -15.82
CA HIS A 221 41.77 -21.95 -15.75
C HIS A 221 40.25 -21.74 -15.77
N SER A 222 39.73 -22.14 -16.90
CA SER A 222 38.36 -22.33 -17.30
C SER A 222 37.48 -23.01 -16.27
N GLU A 223 36.46 -22.31 -15.84
CA GLU A 223 35.11 -22.83 -15.73
C GLU A 223 34.19 -21.60 -15.68
N SER A 224 33.41 -21.44 -16.76
CA SER A 224 32.40 -20.40 -16.87
C SER A 224 31.28 -20.69 -15.87
N SER A 225 31.45 -20.28 -14.64
CA SER A 225 30.35 -20.19 -13.67
C SER A 225 29.52 -18.97 -14.07
N HIS A 226 28.52 -19.19 -14.93
CA HIS A 226 27.38 -18.29 -15.04
C HIS A 226 26.75 -18.17 -13.66
N THR A 227 27.10 -17.14 -12.91
CA THR A 227 26.35 -16.78 -11.70
C THR A 227 25.00 -16.27 -12.17
N THR A 228 24.09 -17.17 -12.42
CA THR A 228 22.67 -16.87 -12.56
C THR A 228 22.25 -16.25 -11.26
N LEU A 229 21.98 -14.94 -11.24
CA LEU A 229 21.30 -14.31 -10.12
C LEU A 229 19.94 -14.99 -10.04
N THR A 230 19.85 -15.96 -9.16
CA THR A 230 18.59 -16.65 -8.88
C THR A 230 17.54 -15.65 -8.39
N PRO A 231 16.27 -15.79 -8.80
CA PRO A 231 15.15 -15.11 -8.14
C PRO A 231 15.30 -15.27 -6.64
N VAL A 232 14.75 -14.32 -5.86
CA VAL A 232 14.83 -14.28 -4.38
C VAL A 232 15.03 -15.68 -3.83
N GLY A 233 16.23 -15.97 -3.35
CA GLY A 233 16.57 -17.33 -2.93
C GLY A 233 15.68 -17.71 -1.75
N ASP A 234 15.25 -18.95 -1.69
CA ASP A 234 14.46 -19.51 -0.57
C ASP A 234 15.07 -19.17 0.80
N ASP A 235 16.39 -18.99 0.85
CA ASP A 235 17.12 -18.64 2.07
C ASP A 235 16.81 -17.23 2.56
N PHE A 236 16.62 -16.25 1.66
CA PHE A 236 16.23 -14.89 2.06
C PHE A 236 14.80 -14.88 2.61
N VAL A 237 13.88 -15.57 1.95
CA VAL A 237 12.48 -15.71 2.41
C VAL A 237 12.44 -16.40 3.76
N LYS A 238 13.16 -17.53 3.94
CA LYS A 238 13.24 -18.25 5.22
C LYS A 238 13.81 -17.37 6.32
N LYS A 239 14.89 -16.64 6.04
CA LYS A 239 15.52 -15.71 6.99
C LYS A 239 14.54 -14.61 7.39
N LEU A 240 13.85 -14.00 6.42
CA LEU A 240 12.88 -12.93 6.66
C LEU A 240 11.72 -13.42 7.53
N THR A 241 11.12 -14.57 7.20
CA THR A 241 10.05 -15.18 7.99
C THR A 241 10.53 -15.55 9.40
N SER A 242 11.71 -16.16 9.54
CA SER A 242 12.23 -16.57 10.85
C SER A 242 12.55 -15.39 11.77
N GLU A 243 13.03 -14.27 11.21
CA GLU A 243 13.44 -13.10 12.01
C GLU A 243 12.29 -12.13 12.31
N THR A 244 11.22 -12.15 11.51
CA THR A 244 10.05 -11.28 11.70
C THR A 244 8.85 -12.00 12.31
N GLY A 245 8.81 -13.33 12.23
CA GLY A 245 7.63 -14.12 12.59
C GLY A 245 6.41 -13.82 11.72
N ILE A 246 6.62 -13.34 10.48
CA ILE A 246 5.57 -13.00 9.52
C ILE A 246 5.88 -13.70 8.20
N ASP A 247 4.86 -14.34 7.62
CA ASP A 247 5.01 -15.06 6.36
C ASP A 247 5.15 -14.12 5.17
N VAL A 248 6.02 -14.50 4.23
CA VAL A 248 6.12 -13.84 2.93
C VAL A 248 4.99 -14.37 2.04
N MET A 249 4.00 -13.53 1.77
CA MET A 249 2.83 -13.91 1.00
C MET A 249 3.14 -14.04 -0.50
N THR A 250 3.88 -13.08 -1.05
CA THR A 250 4.28 -13.09 -2.45
C THR A 250 5.51 -12.23 -2.72
N SER A 251 6.13 -12.50 -3.86
CA SER A 251 7.28 -11.76 -4.39
C SER A 251 6.92 -11.18 -5.75
N ILE A 252 6.93 -9.86 -5.87
CA ILE A 252 6.53 -9.11 -7.07
C ILE A 252 7.79 -8.57 -7.76
N PRO A 253 8.08 -8.99 -9.01
CA PRO A 253 9.23 -8.49 -9.77
C PRO A 253 9.17 -6.99 -10.04
N CYS A 254 10.34 -6.42 -10.33
CA CYS A 254 10.43 -5.07 -10.87
C CYS A 254 10.06 -5.10 -12.37
N TYR A 255 9.10 -4.27 -12.75
CA TYR A 255 8.66 -4.09 -14.12
C TYR A 255 9.11 -2.72 -14.61
N CYS A 256 10.09 -2.68 -15.52
CA CYS A 256 10.72 -1.44 -15.96
C CYS A 256 9.76 -0.53 -16.72
N ASP A 257 8.86 -1.07 -17.49
CA ASP A 257 7.82 -0.34 -18.23
C ASP A 257 6.88 0.44 -17.31
N ILE A 258 6.51 -0.14 -16.17
CA ILE A 258 5.75 0.58 -15.11
C ILE A 258 6.64 1.65 -14.46
N GLN A 259 7.91 1.33 -14.17
CA GLN A 259 8.84 2.25 -13.52
C GLN A 259 9.17 3.49 -14.36
N PHE A 260 9.22 3.33 -15.68
CA PHE A 260 9.53 4.40 -16.62
C PHE A 260 8.29 5.17 -17.10
N ALA A 261 7.10 4.80 -16.69
CA ALA A 261 5.89 5.55 -16.98
C ALA A 261 6.01 6.97 -16.41
N GLN A 262 5.69 7.98 -17.22
CA GLN A 262 5.75 9.38 -16.80
C GLN A 262 4.56 9.79 -15.93
N LYS A 263 3.48 9.01 -15.94
CA LYS A 263 2.28 9.23 -15.14
C LYS A 263 1.90 7.97 -14.43
N GLU A 264 1.31 8.13 -13.26
CA GLU A 264 0.72 7.03 -12.51
C GLU A 264 -0.54 6.54 -13.24
N PHE A 265 -0.74 5.21 -13.26
CA PHE A 265 -1.89 4.60 -13.90
C PHE A 265 -2.26 3.27 -13.24
N LEU A 266 -3.50 2.84 -13.47
CA LEU A 266 -4.00 1.58 -12.95
C LEU A 266 -3.66 0.45 -13.93
N THR A 267 -2.51 -0.18 -13.75
CA THR A 267 -2.01 -1.23 -14.64
C THR A 267 -3.00 -2.37 -14.81
N VAL A 268 -3.65 -2.78 -13.72
CA VAL A 268 -4.64 -3.87 -13.72
C VAL A 268 -5.86 -3.60 -14.60
N LEU A 269 -6.16 -2.34 -14.88
CA LEU A 269 -7.25 -1.93 -15.78
C LEU A 269 -6.75 -1.65 -17.19
N ALA A 270 -5.62 -0.93 -17.30
CA ALA A 270 -5.07 -0.51 -18.58
C ALA A 270 -4.43 -1.68 -19.35
N TYR A 271 -3.79 -2.59 -18.64
CA TYR A 271 -3.05 -3.74 -19.19
C TYR A 271 -3.39 -5.01 -18.39
N PRO A 272 -4.59 -5.60 -18.57
CA PRO A 272 -5.03 -6.76 -17.78
C PRO A 272 -4.11 -7.97 -17.87
N ASP A 273 -3.50 -8.18 -19.05
CA ASP A 273 -2.62 -9.32 -19.33
C ASP A 273 -1.15 -9.06 -18.94
N HIS A 274 -0.85 -7.88 -18.38
CA HIS A 274 0.49 -7.57 -17.93
C HIS A 274 0.88 -8.45 -16.72
N PRO A 275 2.14 -8.95 -16.62
CA PRO A 275 2.57 -9.78 -15.50
C PRO A 275 2.34 -9.14 -14.12
N PHE A 276 2.46 -7.82 -13.98
CA PHE A 276 2.10 -7.12 -12.76
C PHE A 276 0.61 -7.26 -12.43
N SER A 277 -0.28 -7.19 -13.43
CA SER A 277 -1.71 -7.39 -13.23
C SER A 277 -2.03 -8.79 -12.71
N HIS A 278 -1.33 -9.81 -13.21
CA HIS A 278 -1.42 -11.16 -12.67
C HIS A 278 -0.99 -11.25 -11.20
N GLN A 279 0.04 -10.48 -10.77
CA GLN A 279 0.44 -10.41 -9.37
C GLN A 279 -0.65 -9.77 -8.49
N ILE A 280 -1.33 -8.74 -8.98
CA ILE A 280 -2.45 -8.13 -8.25
C ILE A 280 -3.64 -9.10 -8.15
N HIS A 281 -3.95 -9.86 -9.21
CA HIS A 281 -4.95 -10.93 -9.16
C HIS A 281 -4.57 -12.02 -8.14
N HIS A 282 -3.31 -12.42 -8.12
CA HIS A 282 -2.80 -13.38 -7.13
C HIS A 282 -2.94 -12.83 -5.70
N LEU A 283 -2.52 -11.58 -5.46
CA LEU A 283 -2.69 -10.92 -4.17
C LEU A 283 -4.16 -10.90 -3.73
N ASN A 284 -5.08 -10.58 -4.64
CA ASN A 284 -6.51 -10.61 -4.35
C ASN A 284 -7.01 -12.01 -3.95
N SER A 285 -6.59 -13.07 -4.64
CA SER A 285 -7.01 -14.43 -4.29
C SER A 285 -6.55 -14.86 -2.89
N LEU A 286 -5.43 -14.32 -2.42
CA LEU A 286 -4.90 -14.63 -1.09
C LEU A 286 -5.65 -13.91 0.04
N ILE A 287 -6.29 -12.78 -0.24
CA ILE A 287 -7.10 -12.05 0.76
C ILE A 287 -8.57 -12.52 0.80
N GLU A 288 -9.06 -13.16 -0.26
CA GLU A 288 -10.41 -13.75 -0.31
C GLU A 288 -10.49 -15.09 0.43
N ASN A 289 -9.35 -15.73 0.72
CA ASN A 289 -9.24 -16.99 1.49
C ASN A 289 -8.93 -16.72 2.97
#